data_e4a491c7a1f7f8e23856bf61ee15429e
#
_entry.id   e4a491c7a1f7f8e23856bf61ee15429e
#
_cell.length_a   1.000
_cell.length_b   1.000
_cell.length_c   1.000
_cell.angle_alpha   90.00
_cell.angle_beta   90.00
_cell.angle_gamma   90.00
#
_symmetry.space_group_name_H-M   'P 1'
#
loop_
_entity.id
_entity.type
_entity.pdbx_description
1 polymer ?
#
loop_
_entity_poly.entity_id
_entity_poly.type
_entity_poly.pdbx_seq_one_letter_code
_entity_poly.pdbx_strand_id
1 'polypeptide(L)'
;MSFCDGTNLQGREKGEILMKLQRHVSAVMAALVLTGMSYSAMATEFNATSDKAEQLLGLTMGSPVQTQPEVKHIEDTLTVNVHGKSLTEAGKSKNVTGIYNGFGSQLTVDKDLIVRLKNDAPASKRELGHYYMSAVYAGYGGKVPRLSKDNPDRDYGDTNIHVKGNVDIDAIGVGLQANQRGHIIVDGGGRIITHPLETSDTYSVVAEEGDVYVNAGSDGKHPGTKDLVAVGNVGLIDKDYGRDPNHNEEPTNVGLAFTTPNSSLTGAVLNEYAESNKNPHNSGADIYLQNGATWNNEWIGMERPTPKKERPSGDNAAYLYKGSKVRNLVGGVNPTAAGNIHPIDARPITIQNYSGYVNAIYKSGVPASDTG
;
A
#
# COMPACT_ATOMS: atom_id res chain seq x y z
N MET A 1 -26.00 44.28 -20.66
CA MET A 1 -24.86 43.77 -19.85
C MET A 1 -24.90 42.25 -19.94
N SER A 2 -24.01 41.73 -20.72
CA SER A 2 -23.93 40.28 -21.01
C SER A 2 -22.87 39.65 -20.12
N PHE A 3 -23.23 38.62 -19.33
CA PHE A 3 -22.28 37.81 -18.60
C PHE A 3 -21.99 36.57 -19.42
N CYS A 4 -20.74 36.43 -19.85
CA CYS A 4 -20.24 35.25 -20.54
C CYS A 4 -20.04 34.07 -19.59
N ASP A 5 -20.61 32.98 -19.96
CA ASP A 5 -20.41 31.63 -19.41
C ASP A 5 -18.98 31.13 -19.72
N GLY A 6 -18.19 30.95 -18.68
CA GLY A 6 -16.80 30.49 -18.76
C GLY A 6 -16.50 29.18 -18.06
N THR A 7 -17.38 28.14 -18.12
CA THR A 7 -17.24 26.95 -17.28
C THR A 7 -17.48 25.63 -18.00
N ASN A 8 -16.96 25.38 -19.19
CA ASN A 8 -17.23 24.08 -19.81
C ASN A 8 -16.08 23.42 -20.60
N LEU A 9 -14.85 23.86 -20.45
CA LEU A 9 -13.71 23.28 -21.19
C LEU A 9 -12.88 22.25 -20.40
N GLN A 10 -12.86 22.33 -19.07
CA GLN A 10 -12.02 21.43 -18.26
C GLN A 10 -12.56 20.00 -18.12
N GLY A 11 -13.87 19.79 -18.26
CA GLY A 11 -14.49 18.45 -18.15
C GLY A 11 -14.30 17.59 -19.40
N ARG A 12 -14.22 18.23 -20.57
CA ARG A 12 -14.09 17.51 -21.85
C ARG A 12 -12.69 16.94 -22.08
N GLU A 13 -11.63 17.68 -21.71
CA GLU A 13 -10.25 17.19 -21.89
C GLU A 13 -9.94 15.97 -21.02
N LYS A 14 -10.43 15.92 -19.77
CA LYS A 14 -10.23 14.76 -18.88
C LYS A 14 -10.90 13.49 -19.41
N GLY A 15 -12.08 13.60 -19.96
CA GLY A 15 -12.80 12.48 -20.56
C GLY A 15 -12.11 11.93 -21.83
N GLU A 16 -11.55 12.84 -22.65
CA GLU A 16 -10.87 12.44 -23.89
C GLU A 16 -9.51 11.75 -23.64
N ILE A 17 -8.77 12.20 -22.63
CA ILE A 17 -7.49 11.56 -22.26
C ILE A 17 -7.73 10.17 -21.69
N LEU A 18 -8.74 10.01 -20.84
CA LEU A 18 -9.09 8.70 -20.28
C LEU A 18 -9.56 7.72 -21.36
N MET A 19 -10.39 8.18 -22.29
CA MET A 19 -10.86 7.35 -23.43
C MET A 19 -9.74 7.00 -24.42
N LYS A 20 -8.77 7.88 -24.64
CA LYS A 20 -7.62 7.58 -25.50
C LYS A 20 -6.70 6.53 -24.84
N LEU A 21 -6.49 6.61 -23.52
CA LEU A 21 -5.70 5.63 -22.79
C LEU A 21 -6.38 4.24 -22.80
N GLN A 22 -7.69 4.19 -22.57
CA GLN A 22 -8.47 2.94 -22.68
C GLN A 22 -8.42 2.30 -24.07
N ARG A 23 -8.46 3.10 -25.14
CA ARG A 23 -8.39 2.59 -26.52
C ARG A 23 -7.04 1.99 -26.86
N HIS A 24 -5.94 2.51 -26.33
CA HIS A 24 -4.60 1.96 -26.57
C HIS A 24 -4.36 0.66 -25.79
N VAL A 25 -4.82 0.57 -24.54
CA VAL A 25 -4.73 -0.66 -23.72
C VAL A 25 -5.63 -1.76 -24.32
N SER A 26 -6.83 -1.41 -24.75
CA SER A 26 -7.75 -2.37 -25.39
C SER A 26 -7.27 -2.85 -26.77
N ALA A 27 -6.60 -2.00 -27.54
CA ALA A 27 -6.06 -2.37 -28.86
C ALA A 27 -4.89 -3.36 -28.76
N VAL A 28 -4.04 -3.25 -27.75
CA VAL A 28 -2.95 -4.22 -27.51
C VAL A 28 -3.52 -5.57 -27.06
N MET A 29 -4.57 -5.57 -26.24
CA MET A 29 -5.23 -6.81 -25.78
C MET A 29 -6.03 -7.51 -26.90
N ALA A 30 -6.64 -6.77 -27.83
CA ALA A 30 -7.40 -7.36 -28.94
C ALA A 30 -6.52 -8.04 -29.98
N ALA A 31 -5.26 -7.65 -30.12
CA ALA A 31 -4.33 -8.28 -31.05
C ALA A 31 -3.79 -9.64 -30.58
N LEU A 32 -3.90 -9.97 -29.29
CA LEU A 32 -3.42 -11.26 -28.74
C LEU A 32 -4.46 -12.39 -28.80
N VAL A 33 -5.73 -12.09 -29.06
CA VAL A 33 -6.83 -13.08 -29.00
C VAL A 33 -7.02 -13.84 -30.32
N LEU A 34 -6.37 -13.47 -31.41
CA LEU A 34 -6.69 -13.97 -32.79
C LEU A 34 -5.72 -15.01 -33.36
N THR A 35 -4.73 -15.46 -32.63
CA THR A 35 -3.89 -16.58 -33.09
C THR A 35 -4.03 -17.76 -32.15
N GLY A 36 -4.78 -18.77 -32.57
CA GLY A 36 -4.94 -20.05 -31.88
C GLY A 36 -3.60 -20.82 -31.80
N MET A 37 -2.70 -20.37 -30.98
CA MET A 37 -1.48 -21.09 -30.62
C MET A 37 -1.63 -21.69 -29.23
N SER A 38 -1.28 -22.94 -29.11
CA SER A 38 -1.14 -23.66 -27.85
C SER A 38 -0.23 -22.84 -26.91
N TYR A 39 -0.79 -22.25 -25.88
CA TYR A 39 -0.05 -21.47 -24.90
C TYR A 39 0.83 -22.42 -24.06
N SER A 40 2.13 -22.43 -24.33
CA SER A 40 3.08 -22.64 -23.24
C SER A 40 2.89 -21.48 -22.28
N ALA A 41 2.75 -21.77 -20.96
CA ALA A 41 2.50 -20.78 -19.92
C ALA A 41 3.56 -19.66 -20.00
N MET A 42 3.22 -18.55 -20.65
CA MET A 42 4.03 -17.34 -20.66
C MET A 42 3.57 -16.45 -19.52
N ALA A 43 4.49 -16.06 -18.65
CA ALA A 43 4.22 -15.08 -17.61
C ALA A 43 3.54 -13.84 -18.23
N THR A 44 2.48 -13.35 -17.59
CA THR A 44 1.78 -12.15 -18.07
C THR A 44 2.62 -10.93 -17.68
N GLU A 45 3.02 -10.13 -18.67
CA GLU A 45 3.90 -8.99 -18.46
C GLU A 45 3.25 -7.67 -18.92
N PHE A 46 3.36 -6.64 -18.08
CA PHE A 46 2.96 -5.27 -18.37
C PHE A 46 4.16 -4.33 -18.19
N ASN A 47 4.45 -3.56 -19.23
CA ASN A 47 5.55 -2.60 -19.24
C ASN A 47 5.02 -1.20 -19.55
N ALA A 48 5.34 -0.20 -18.70
CA ALA A 48 5.01 1.19 -18.95
C ALA A 48 6.21 2.07 -18.64
N THR A 49 6.61 2.90 -19.59
CA THR A 49 7.76 3.81 -19.46
C THR A 49 7.42 5.17 -20.02
N SER A 50 7.76 6.23 -19.28
CA SER A 50 7.65 7.61 -19.74
C SER A 50 8.76 8.47 -19.14
N ASP A 51 9.41 9.27 -19.97
CA ASP A 51 10.37 10.31 -19.58
C ASP A 51 9.71 11.65 -19.23
N LYS A 52 8.37 11.73 -19.37
CA LYS A 52 7.57 12.91 -19.09
C LYS A 52 6.95 12.81 -17.69
N ALA A 53 6.73 13.96 -17.06
CA ALA A 53 5.97 14.05 -15.85
C ALA A 53 4.47 13.89 -16.16
N GLU A 54 3.97 12.66 -16.14
CA GLU A 54 2.58 12.31 -16.43
C GLU A 54 2.10 11.18 -15.51
N GLN A 55 0.79 10.98 -15.45
CA GLN A 55 0.25 9.81 -14.75
C GLN A 55 0.64 8.56 -15.56
N LEU A 56 1.32 7.62 -14.89
CA LEU A 56 1.77 6.39 -15.51
C LEU A 56 1.32 5.20 -14.66
N LEU A 57 0.53 4.34 -15.25
CA LEU A 57 -0.03 3.15 -14.61
C LEU A 57 0.40 1.91 -15.42
N GLY A 58 0.88 0.89 -14.73
CA GLY A 58 1.21 -0.39 -15.36
C GLY A 58 -0.06 -1.17 -15.69
N LEU A 59 -0.59 -1.95 -14.75
CA LEU A 59 -1.88 -2.61 -14.87
C LEU A 59 -2.96 -1.75 -14.21
N THR A 60 -4.01 -1.42 -14.94
CA THR A 60 -5.15 -0.67 -14.41
C THR A 60 -6.42 -1.49 -14.51
N MET A 61 -7.16 -1.57 -13.43
CA MET A 61 -8.47 -2.20 -13.34
C MET A 61 -9.45 -1.29 -12.62
N GLY A 62 -10.69 -1.33 -13.10
CA GLY A 62 -11.78 -0.54 -12.54
C GLY A 62 -11.82 0.91 -13.04
N SER A 63 -13.01 1.45 -13.06
CA SER A 63 -13.28 2.82 -13.46
C SER A 63 -14.51 3.36 -12.73
N PRO A 64 -14.54 4.64 -12.36
CA PRO A 64 -15.71 5.23 -11.69
C PRO A 64 -16.99 5.23 -12.57
N VAL A 65 -16.86 4.99 -13.87
CA VAL A 65 -18.00 4.95 -14.80
C VAL A 65 -18.47 3.53 -15.14
N GLN A 66 -17.74 2.50 -14.68
CA GLN A 66 -18.15 1.13 -14.93
C GLN A 66 -19.43 0.75 -14.21
N THR A 67 -20.24 -0.10 -14.80
CA THR A 67 -21.52 -0.57 -14.24
C THR A 67 -21.39 -1.88 -13.48
N GLN A 68 -20.35 -2.64 -13.75
CA GLN A 68 -20.03 -3.92 -13.13
C GLN A 68 -18.55 -3.91 -12.71
N PRO A 69 -18.19 -4.56 -11.62
CA PRO A 69 -16.80 -4.77 -11.23
C PRO A 69 -16.01 -5.47 -12.34
N GLU A 70 -14.80 -5.02 -12.61
CA GLU A 70 -13.89 -5.75 -13.47
C GLU A 70 -13.29 -6.93 -12.71
N VAL A 71 -13.32 -8.12 -13.30
CA VAL A 71 -12.73 -9.33 -12.71
C VAL A 71 -11.65 -9.83 -13.63
N LYS A 72 -10.44 -9.99 -13.10
CA LYS A 72 -9.30 -10.51 -13.84
C LYS A 72 -8.62 -11.63 -13.06
N HIS A 73 -8.41 -12.74 -13.76
CA HIS A 73 -7.71 -13.91 -13.25
C HIS A 73 -6.47 -14.15 -14.10
N ILE A 74 -5.31 -14.18 -13.46
CA ILE A 74 -4.02 -14.48 -14.07
C ILE A 74 -3.57 -15.83 -13.52
N GLU A 75 -3.60 -16.85 -14.37
CA GLU A 75 -3.26 -18.24 -14.00
C GLU A 75 -1.76 -18.47 -13.77
N ASP A 76 -0.93 -17.53 -14.24
CA ASP A 76 0.53 -17.59 -14.16
C ASP A 76 1.10 -16.45 -13.32
N THR A 77 2.41 -16.29 -13.35
CA THR A 77 3.10 -15.15 -12.74
C THR A 77 2.73 -13.86 -13.46
N LEU A 78 2.39 -12.85 -12.69
CA LEU A 78 2.16 -11.49 -13.18
C LEU A 78 3.40 -10.64 -12.93
N THR A 79 3.97 -10.09 -14.01
CA THR A 79 5.08 -9.13 -13.95
C THR A 79 4.62 -7.75 -14.40
N VAL A 80 4.91 -6.73 -13.60
CA VAL A 80 4.59 -5.33 -13.91
C VAL A 80 5.82 -4.47 -13.73
N ASN A 81 6.29 -3.85 -14.80
CA ASN A 81 7.44 -2.96 -14.82
C ASN A 81 6.97 -1.55 -15.17
N VAL A 82 7.19 -0.59 -14.28
CA VAL A 82 6.84 0.81 -14.50
C VAL A 82 8.04 1.70 -14.23
N HIS A 83 8.37 2.54 -15.18
CA HIS A 83 9.42 3.53 -15.03
C HIS A 83 8.91 4.89 -15.49
N GLY A 84 8.77 5.84 -14.58
CA GLY A 84 8.18 7.13 -14.87
C GLY A 84 8.74 8.27 -14.03
N LYS A 85 8.11 9.44 -14.18
CA LYS A 85 8.40 10.64 -13.39
C LYS A 85 7.11 11.13 -12.76
N SER A 86 6.91 10.91 -11.47
CA SER A 86 5.81 11.54 -10.77
C SER A 86 6.13 13.00 -10.47
N LEU A 87 5.11 13.84 -10.50
CA LEU A 87 5.21 15.26 -10.21
C LEU A 87 3.98 15.71 -9.44
N THR A 88 4.19 16.46 -8.35
CA THR A 88 3.13 17.23 -7.73
C THR A 88 3.38 18.71 -8.03
N GLU A 89 2.49 19.30 -8.81
CA GLU A 89 2.37 20.75 -8.97
C GLU A 89 1.08 21.18 -8.31
N ALA A 90 0.99 22.42 -7.86
CA ALA A 90 -0.17 22.98 -7.16
C ALA A 90 -1.50 22.54 -7.81
N GLY A 91 -2.24 21.66 -7.14
CA GLY A 91 -3.52 21.12 -7.58
C GLY A 91 -3.49 20.03 -8.67
N LYS A 92 -2.34 19.50 -9.05
CA LYS A 92 -2.21 18.43 -10.05
C LYS A 92 -1.17 17.40 -9.60
N SER A 93 -1.63 16.25 -9.14
CA SER A 93 -0.77 15.09 -8.88
C SER A 93 -0.68 14.20 -10.11
N LYS A 94 0.53 13.80 -10.48
CA LYS A 94 0.79 12.83 -11.54
C LYS A 94 1.44 11.62 -10.90
N ASN A 95 0.72 10.51 -10.86
CA ASN A 95 1.10 9.32 -10.12
C ASN A 95 1.82 8.33 -11.01
N VAL A 96 2.80 7.64 -10.43
CA VAL A 96 3.41 6.46 -11.03
C VAL A 96 3.03 5.26 -10.15
N THR A 97 2.25 4.33 -10.71
CA THR A 97 1.71 3.19 -9.97
C THR A 97 1.91 1.92 -10.79
N GLY A 98 2.36 0.84 -10.15
CA GLY A 98 2.53 -0.45 -10.82
C GLY A 98 1.19 -1.07 -11.15
N ILE A 99 0.43 -1.49 -10.17
CA ILE A 99 -0.93 -2.00 -10.30
C ILE A 99 -1.89 -1.04 -9.63
N TYR A 100 -2.87 -0.56 -10.38
CA TYR A 100 -4.00 0.19 -9.86
C TYR A 100 -5.25 -0.66 -10.00
N ASN A 101 -5.80 -1.12 -8.89
CA ASN A 101 -7.06 -1.84 -8.81
C ASN A 101 -8.07 -1.02 -8.02
N GLY A 102 -9.20 -0.68 -8.62
CA GLY A 102 -10.16 0.23 -8.01
C GLY A 102 -11.61 -0.11 -8.29
N PHE A 103 -12.51 0.59 -7.58
CA PHE A 103 -13.94 0.58 -7.85
C PHE A 103 -14.58 -0.82 -7.85
N GLY A 104 -14.31 -1.61 -6.80
CA GLY A 104 -14.87 -2.93 -6.62
C GLY A 104 -14.25 -4.03 -7.47
N SER A 105 -13.22 -3.73 -8.25
CA SER A 105 -12.59 -4.70 -9.14
C SER A 105 -11.83 -5.78 -8.39
N GLN A 106 -11.71 -6.95 -9.03
CA GLN A 106 -11.14 -8.17 -8.45
C GLN A 106 -9.97 -8.65 -9.30
N LEU A 107 -8.76 -8.68 -8.74
CA LEU A 107 -7.58 -9.28 -9.36
C LEU A 107 -7.15 -10.52 -8.60
N THR A 108 -7.05 -11.65 -9.28
CA THR A 108 -6.45 -12.87 -8.74
C THR A 108 -5.23 -13.25 -9.55
N VAL A 109 -4.13 -13.57 -8.88
CA VAL A 109 -2.89 -14.08 -9.48
C VAL A 109 -2.60 -15.44 -8.85
N ASP A 110 -2.62 -16.51 -9.63
CA ASP A 110 -2.47 -17.88 -9.11
C ASP A 110 -1.03 -18.23 -8.71
N LYS A 111 -0.05 -17.58 -9.34
CA LYS A 111 1.37 -17.73 -9.00
C LYS A 111 1.94 -16.45 -8.39
N ASP A 112 3.14 -16.09 -8.72
CA ASP A 112 3.86 -14.97 -8.11
C ASP A 112 3.48 -13.64 -8.74
N LEU A 113 3.60 -12.58 -7.96
CA LEU A 113 3.48 -11.20 -8.40
C LEU A 113 4.83 -10.50 -8.33
N ILE A 114 5.31 -10.02 -9.47
CA ILE A 114 6.58 -9.29 -9.60
C ILE A 114 6.26 -7.85 -9.99
N VAL A 115 6.70 -6.87 -9.19
CA VAL A 115 6.52 -5.45 -9.52
C VAL A 115 7.84 -4.69 -9.39
N ARG A 116 8.18 -3.95 -10.43
CA ARG A 116 9.34 -3.05 -10.48
C ARG A 116 8.85 -1.64 -10.76
N LEU A 117 8.93 -0.77 -9.74
CA LEU A 117 8.47 0.61 -9.82
C LEU A 117 9.65 1.57 -9.66
N LYS A 118 10.05 2.22 -10.76
CA LYS A 118 11.10 3.24 -10.79
C LYS A 118 10.50 4.62 -11.03
N ASN A 119 11.02 5.61 -10.33
CA ASN A 119 10.56 6.98 -10.43
C ASN A 119 11.73 7.96 -10.43
N ASP A 120 11.94 8.63 -11.55
CA ASP A 120 13.02 9.60 -11.78
C ASP A 120 12.60 11.05 -11.45
N ALA A 121 11.56 11.24 -10.62
CA ALA A 121 11.14 12.58 -10.24
C ALA A 121 12.28 13.34 -9.51
N PRO A 122 12.49 14.63 -9.80
CA PRO A 122 13.47 15.44 -9.09
C PRO A 122 13.13 15.51 -7.58
N ALA A 123 14.15 15.38 -6.72
CA ALA A 123 14.00 15.41 -5.28
C ALA A 123 13.20 16.63 -4.77
N SER A 124 13.48 17.82 -5.31
CA SER A 124 12.83 19.09 -4.94
C SER A 124 11.33 19.17 -5.27
N LYS A 125 10.79 18.23 -6.05
CA LYS A 125 9.37 18.19 -6.45
C LYS A 125 8.65 16.95 -5.92
N ARG A 126 9.24 16.25 -4.99
CA ARG A 126 8.73 15.02 -4.38
C ARG A 126 7.91 15.28 -3.11
N GLU A 127 7.36 16.48 -2.94
CA GLU A 127 6.38 16.77 -1.87
C GLU A 127 5.09 15.98 -2.10
N LEU A 128 5.23 14.68 -2.13
CA LEU A 128 4.11 13.81 -2.37
C LEU A 128 3.62 13.34 -1.02
N GLY A 129 2.39 13.66 -0.73
CA GLY A 129 1.65 12.89 0.25
C GLY A 129 1.74 11.40 -0.13
N HIS A 130 1.71 10.53 0.83
CA HIS A 130 2.02 9.10 0.83
C HIS A 130 1.32 8.24 -0.24
N TYR A 131 0.37 8.79 -1.00
CA TYR A 131 -0.64 8.03 -1.73
C TYR A 131 -0.43 7.92 -3.23
N TYR A 132 0.62 8.49 -3.76
CA TYR A 132 0.69 8.68 -5.21
C TYR A 132 1.74 7.81 -5.92
N MET A 133 2.43 6.94 -5.18
CA MET A 133 3.44 6.05 -5.73
C MET A 133 3.39 4.72 -5.03
N SER A 134 2.60 3.81 -5.56
CA SER A 134 2.47 2.46 -5.01
C SER A 134 2.81 1.42 -6.06
N ALA A 135 3.60 0.42 -5.68
CA ALA A 135 3.79 -0.72 -6.56
C ALA A 135 2.48 -1.44 -6.80
N VAL A 136 1.69 -1.65 -5.74
CA VAL A 136 0.38 -2.29 -5.79
C VAL A 136 -0.61 -1.46 -4.98
N TYR A 137 -1.69 -1.04 -5.62
CA TYR A 137 -2.77 -0.27 -5.01
C TYR A 137 -4.11 -0.98 -5.18
N ALA A 138 -4.85 -1.16 -4.09
CA ALA A 138 -6.24 -1.58 -4.07
C ALA A 138 -7.08 -0.54 -3.32
N GLY A 139 -8.15 -0.02 -3.94
CA GLY A 139 -8.92 1.00 -3.24
C GLY A 139 -10.16 1.49 -3.99
N TYR A 140 -10.77 2.55 -3.46
CA TYR A 140 -12.04 3.08 -3.95
C TYR A 140 -13.17 2.04 -4.01
N GLY A 141 -13.19 1.11 -3.05
CA GLY A 141 -14.32 0.24 -2.79
C GLY A 141 -15.43 0.97 -2.04
N GLY A 142 -16.55 0.28 -1.80
CA GLY A 142 -17.68 0.83 -1.05
C GLY A 142 -18.38 2.00 -1.73
N LYS A 143 -18.99 2.85 -0.92
CA LYS A 143 -19.68 4.05 -1.42
C LYS A 143 -18.68 5.14 -1.74
N VAL A 144 -18.46 5.39 -3.00
CA VAL A 144 -17.64 6.50 -3.46
C VAL A 144 -18.53 7.71 -3.69
N PRO A 145 -18.25 8.86 -3.03
CA PRO A 145 -19.00 10.07 -3.23
C PRO A 145 -18.99 10.49 -4.70
N ARG A 146 -20.05 11.16 -5.11
CA ARG A 146 -20.25 11.67 -6.46
C ARG A 146 -19.00 12.38 -6.99
N LEU A 147 -18.29 11.74 -7.91
CA LEU A 147 -17.11 12.31 -8.55
C LEU A 147 -17.45 13.38 -9.59
N SER A 148 -18.68 13.37 -10.11
CA SER A 148 -19.21 14.40 -11.02
C SER A 148 -20.74 14.43 -10.99
N LYS A 149 -21.35 15.49 -11.55
CA LYS A 149 -22.81 15.63 -11.65
C LYS A 149 -23.45 14.44 -12.40
N ASP A 150 -22.71 13.79 -13.27
CA ASP A 150 -23.18 12.72 -14.13
C ASP A 150 -22.93 11.32 -13.53
N ASN A 151 -22.20 11.25 -12.42
CA ASN A 151 -21.95 10.01 -11.69
C ASN A 151 -22.64 10.05 -10.31
N PRO A 152 -23.78 9.37 -10.15
CA PRO A 152 -24.41 9.27 -8.84
C PRO A 152 -23.50 8.50 -7.87
N ASP A 153 -23.70 8.72 -6.58
CA ASP A 153 -23.06 7.93 -5.54
C ASP A 153 -23.31 6.44 -5.82
N ARG A 154 -22.25 5.67 -5.85
CA ARG A 154 -22.30 4.23 -6.08
C ARG A 154 -21.60 3.49 -4.98
N ASP A 155 -22.15 2.35 -4.62
CA ASP A 155 -21.47 1.34 -3.83
C ASP A 155 -20.84 0.33 -4.80
N TYR A 156 -19.50 0.31 -4.82
CA TYR A 156 -18.74 -0.59 -5.68
C TYR A 156 -18.43 -1.93 -5.02
N GLY A 157 -18.74 -2.06 -3.71
CA GLY A 157 -18.29 -3.21 -2.92
C GLY A 157 -16.78 -3.19 -2.66
N ASP A 158 -16.23 -4.30 -2.24
CA ASP A 158 -14.81 -4.40 -1.89
C ASP A 158 -13.93 -4.53 -3.12
N THR A 159 -12.78 -3.87 -3.12
CA THR A 159 -11.76 -3.98 -4.16
C THR A 159 -10.69 -4.96 -3.69
N ASN A 160 -10.46 -6.05 -4.42
CA ASN A 160 -9.59 -7.12 -3.97
C ASN A 160 -8.42 -7.39 -4.92
N ILE A 161 -7.24 -7.61 -4.33
CA ILE A 161 -6.09 -8.22 -5.00
C ILE A 161 -5.70 -9.45 -4.18
N HIS A 162 -5.76 -10.62 -4.80
CA HIS A 162 -5.36 -11.88 -4.18
C HIS A 162 -4.22 -12.53 -4.98
N VAL A 163 -3.06 -12.65 -4.35
CA VAL A 163 -1.88 -13.34 -4.89
C VAL A 163 -1.72 -14.65 -4.14
N LYS A 164 -1.92 -15.79 -4.82
CA LYS A 164 -1.80 -17.11 -4.19
C LYS A 164 -0.34 -17.56 -4.00
N GLY A 165 0.58 -17.01 -4.81
CA GLY A 165 2.02 -17.24 -4.68
C GLY A 165 2.72 -16.19 -3.82
N ASN A 166 3.98 -15.91 -4.15
CA ASN A 166 4.80 -14.93 -3.46
C ASN A 166 4.74 -13.56 -4.15
N VAL A 167 5.21 -12.54 -3.47
CA VAL A 167 5.48 -11.23 -4.05
C VAL A 167 6.97 -10.96 -4.17
N ASP A 168 7.38 -10.31 -5.26
CA ASP A 168 8.72 -9.73 -5.41
C ASP A 168 8.59 -8.29 -5.88
N ILE A 169 8.57 -7.37 -4.92
CA ILE A 169 8.35 -5.95 -5.12
C ILE A 169 9.65 -5.19 -4.87
N ASP A 170 10.06 -4.39 -5.85
CA ASP A 170 11.16 -3.44 -5.75
C ASP A 170 10.64 -2.08 -6.23
N ALA A 171 10.43 -1.14 -5.31
CA ALA A 171 9.69 0.07 -5.59
C ALA A 171 10.24 1.30 -4.88
N ILE A 172 10.09 2.45 -5.51
CA ILE A 172 10.25 3.76 -4.86
C ILE A 172 8.89 4.18 -4.31
N GLY A 173 8.81 4.48 -3.01
CA GLY A 173 7.59 4.93 -2.34
C GLY A 173 6.90 3.84 -1.53
N VAL A 174 5.76 3.33 -1.96
CA VAL A 174 4.96 2.34 -1.24
C VAL A 174 4.96 0.99 -1.96
N GLY A 175 5.15 -0.09 -1.22
CA GLY A 175 5.06 -1.46 -1.75
C GLY A 175 3.61 -1.86 -1.99
N LEU A 176 2.89 -2.20 -0.92
CA LEU A 176 1.47 -2.57 -0.96
C LEU A 176 0.63 -1.51 -0.29
N GLN A 177 -0.42 -1.05 -0.95
CA GLN A 177 -1.34 -0.04 -0.41
C GLN A 177 -2.79 -0.45 -0.58
N ALA A 178 -3.49 -0.60 0.53
CA ALA A 178 -4.93 -0.80 0.58
C ALA A 178 -5.62 0.46 1.13
N ASN A 179 -6.71 0.89 0.48
CA ASN A 179 -7.43 2.11 0.83
C ASN A 179 -8.93 1.93 0.58
N GLN A 180 -9.80 2.53 1.40
CA GLN A 180 -11.25 2.60 1.17
C GLN A 180 -11.84 1.26 0.71
N ARG A 181 -11.92 0.28 1.61
CA ARG A 181 -12.38 -1.10 1.33
C ARG A 181 -11.55 -1.82 0.26
N GLY A 182 -10.27 -1.44 0.18
CA GLY A 182 -9.28 -2.20 -0.58
C GLY A 182 -8.72 -3.33 0.26
N HIS A 183 -8.53 -4.50 -0.34
CA HIS A 183 -7.95 -5.67 0.32
C HIS A 183 -6.85 -6.24 -0.54
N ILE A 184 -5.67 -6.42 0.05
CA ILE A 184 -4.54 -7.08 -0.60
C ILE A 184 -4.18 -8.30 0.24
N ILE A 185 -4.31 -9.49 -0.35
CA ILE A 185 -4.00 -10.77 0.29
C ILE A 185 -2.90 -11.44 -0.51
N VAL A 186 -1.82 -11.81 0.16
CA VAL A 186 -0.71 -12.59 -0.39
C VAL A 186 -0.58 -13.86 0.45
N ASP A 187 -0.95 -15.00 -0.10
CA ASP A 187 -0.90 -16.29 0.61
C ASP A 187 0.53 -16.74 0.89
N GLY A 188 1.45 -16.43 -0.04
CA GLY A 188 2.88 -16.67 0.12
C GLY A 188 3.61 -15.55 0.86
N GLY A 189 4.93 -15.63 0.84
CA GLY A 189 5.83 -14.61 1.36
C GLY A 189 6.49 -13.79 0.25
N GLY A 190 7.84 -13.76 0.25
CA GLY A 190 8.65 -13.12 -0.77
C GLY A 190 9.34 -11.84 -0.31
N ARG A 191 9.44 -10.85 -1.19
CA ARG A 191 10.18 -9.62 -0.91
C ARG A 191 9.34 -8.38 -1.21
N ILE A 192 9.35 -7.42 -0.29
CA ILE A 192 8.76 -6.09 -0.46
C ILE A 192 9.84 -5.08 -0.08
N ILE A 193 10.62 -4.66 -1.06
CA ILE A 193 11.72 -3.72 -0.85
C ILE A 193 11.29 -2.36 -1.37
N THR A 194 11.25 -1.38 -0.47
CA THR A 194 10.93 -0.02 -0.83
C THR A 194 12.12 0.91 -0.57
N HIS A 195 12.36 1.81 -1.52
CA HIS A 195 13.46 2.75 -1.47
C HIS A 195 12.94 4.12 -1.02
N PRO A 196 13.63 4.77 -0.07
CA PRO A 196 13.20 6.06 0.43
C PRO A 196 13.28 7.12 -0.66
N LEU A 197 12.29 7.99 -0.65
CA LEU A 197 12.37 9.29 -1.30
C LEU A 197 13.02 10.28 -0.34
N GLU A 198 13.85 11.18 -0.83
CA GLU A 198 14.55 12.16 0.03
C GLU A 198 13.62 13.05 0.85
N THR A 199 12.36 13.15 0.48
CA THR A 199 11.39 14.07 1.07
C THR A 199 10.11 13.42 1.59
N SER A 200 10.02 12.08 1.61
CA SER A 200 8.83 11.39 2.08
C SER A 200 9.13 10.12 2.85
N ASP A 201 8.14 9.70 3.63
CA ASP A 201 8.16 8.42 4.30
C ASP A 201 8.11 7.29 3.27
N THR A 202 8.66 6.15 3.64
CA THR A 202 8.72 4.96 2.80
C THR A 202 8.05 3.81 3.51
N TYR A 203 7.08 3.20 2.85
CA TYR A 203 6.29 2.12 3.43
C TYR A 203 6.39 0.86 2.58
N SER A 204 6.75 -0.25 3.21
CA SER A 204 6.57 -1.56 2.59
C SER A 204 5.07 -1.90 2.46
N VAL A 205 4.29 -1.53 3.45
CA VAL A 205 2.84 -1.76 3.52
C VAL A 205 2.14 -0.54 4.11
N VAL A 206 1.04 -0.12 3.48
CA VAL A 206 0.11 0.89 4.02
C VAL A 206 -1.32 0.39 3.92
N ALA A 207 -2.08 0.54 4.97
CA ALA A 207 -3.52 0.35 4.98
C ALA A 207 -4.23 1.60 5.51
N GLU A 208 -5.37 1.93 4.90
CA GLU A 208 -6.23 3.06 5.24
C GLU A 208 -7.68 2.69 4.90
N GLU A 209 -8.51 2.42 5.90
CA GLU A 209 -9.87 1.87 5.71
C GLU A 209 -9.87 0.63 4.80
N GLY A 210 -8.90 -0.27 5.01
CA GLY A 210 -8.70 -1.47 4.20
C GLY A 210 -7.71 -2.43 4.86
N ASP A 211 -7.42 -3.55 4.20
CA ASP A 211 -6.62 -4.62 4.77
C ASP A 211 -5.46 -5.03 3.87
N VAL A 212 -4.30 -5.32 4.49
CA VAL A 212 -3.17 -5.97 3.81
C VAL A 212 -2.68 -7.15 4.64
N TYR A 213 -2.72 -8.35 4.06
CA TYR A 213 -2.24 -9.58 4.68
C TYR A 213 -1.18 -10.24 3.81
N VAL A 214 0.00 -10.54 4.38
CA VAL A 214 1.09 -11.21 3.68
C VAL A 214 1.59 -12.36 4.51
N ASN A 215 1.55 -13.58 3.96
CA ASN A 215 1.93 -14.82 4.64
C ASN A 215 1.16 -15.03 5.98
N ALA A 216 -0.03 -14.42 6.11
CA ALA A 216 -0.79 -14.37 7.36
C ALA A 216 -2.22 -14.92 7.23
N GLY A 217 -2.53 -15.55 6.11
CA GLY A 217 -3.88 -15.98 5.76
C GLY A 217 -4.80 -14.83 5.38
N SER A 218 -5.97 -15.14 4.87
CA SER A 218 -6.92 -14.12 4.37
C SER A 218 -7.60 -13.28 5.46
N ASP A 219 -7.44 -13.64 6.71
CA ASP A 219 -7.97 -12.94 7.88
C ASP A 219 -6.87 -12.34 8.77
N GLY A 220 -5.60 -12.45 8.33
CA GLY A 220 -4.43 -11.99 9.08
C GLY A 220 -4.10 -12.81 10.34
N LYS A 221 -4.74 -13.97 10.58
CA LYS A 221 -4.61 -14.74 11.83
C LYS A 221 -3.97 -16.11 11.66
N HIS A 222 -3.64 -16.49 10.44
CA HIS A 222 -3.08 -17.79 10.12
C HIS A 222 -1.68 -17.63 9.51
N PRO A 223 -0.61 -17.52 10.35
CA PRO A 223 0.74 -17.30 9.84
C PRO A 223 1.19 -18.48 8.97
N GLY A 224 1.62 -18.14 7.77
CA GLY A 224 2.24 -19.09 6.84
C GLY A 224 3.68 -19.40 7.20
N THR A 225 4.34 -20.21 6.39
CA THR A 225 5.71 -20.71 6.63
C THR A 225 6.69 -20.29 5.53
N LYS A 226 6.34 -19.29 4.73
CA LYS A 226 7.20 -18.78 3.66
C LYS A 226 8.13 -17.68 4.17
N ASP A 227 9.28 -17.55 3.53
CA ASP A 227 10.19 -16.43 3.78
C ASP A 227 9.50 -15.12 3.38
N LEU A 228 9.56 -14.12 4.25
CA LEU A 228 9.09 -12.76 3.97
C LEU A 228 10.16 -11.75 4.37
N VAL A 229 10.59 -10.95 3.42
CA VAL A 229 11.52 -9.83 3.64
C VAL A 229 10.82 -8.52 3.29
N ALA A 230 10.63 -7.65 4.27
CA ALA A 230 10.04 -6.34 4.08
C ALA A 230 11.02 -5.24 4.51
N VAL A 231 11.26 -4.27 3.63
CA VAL A 231 12.07 -3.07 3.88
C VAL A 231 11.23 -1.84 3.57
N GLY A 232 11.04 -1.01 4.57
CA GLY A 232 10.09 0.12 4.61
C GLY A 232 9.19 0.03 5.82
N ASN A 233 8.63 1.15 6.25
CA ASN A 233 7.72 1.17 7.39
C ASN A 233 6.42 0.42 7.08
N VAL A 234 5.68 0.09 8.11
CA VAL A 234 4.31 -0.39 8.04
C VAL A 234 3.41 0.73 8.54
N GLY A 235 2.44 1.15 7.75
CA GLY A 235 1.56 2.27 8.07
C GLY A 235 0.09 1.85 8.18
N LEU A 236 -0.55 2.20 9.29
CA LEU A 236 -2.00 2.21 9.44
C LEU A 236 -2.39 3.67 9.62
N ILE A 237 -2.99 4.23 8.58
CA ILE A 237 -3.24 5.65 8.46
C ILE A 237 -4.71 5.92 8.75
N ASP A 238 -4.96 6.75 9.78
CA ASP A 238 -6.28 7.29 10.08
C ASP A 238 -6.45 8.62 9.36
N LYS A 239 -7.09 8.60 8.20
CA LYS A 239 -7.52 9.84 7.57
C LYS A 239 -8.87 10.22 8.08
N ASP A 240 -8.88 11.24 8.89
CA ASP A 240 -10.07 12.02 9.19
C ASP A 240 -10.47 12.80 7.89
N TYR A 241 -10.90 12.07 6.85
CA TYR A 241 -11.53 12.68 5.70
C TYR A 241 -12.80 13.32 6.20
N GLY A 242 -12.77 14.65 6.37
CA GLY A 242 -13.86 15.52 6.77
C GLY A 242 -15.21 14.85 6.90
N ARG A 243 -15.31 14.00 7.83
CA ARG A 243 -16.42 13.19 8.35
C ARG A 243 -17.69 13.35 7.55
N ASP A 244 -17.79 12.68 6.42
CA ASP A 244 -19.08 12.27 5.94
C ASP A 244 -19.66 11.29 6.97
N PRO A 245 -20.73 11.63 7.72
CA PRO A 245 -21.34 10.73 8.70
C PRO A 245 -21.89 9.44 8.07
N ASN A 246 -21.85 9.32 6.76
CA ASN A 246 -22.26 8.15 5.99
C ASN A 246 -21.07 7.28 5.53
N HIS A 247 -19.82 7.67 5.79
CA HIS A 247 -18.69 6.75 5.66
C HIS A 247 -18.84 5.66 6.72
N ASN A 248 -19.12 4.45 6.29
CA ASN A 248 -18.91 3.29 7.11
C ASN A 248 -17.40 3.18 7.30
N GLU A 249 -16.90 3.60 8.45
CA GLU A 249 -15.50 3.44 8.84
C GLU A 249 -15.20 1.94 8.89
N GLU A 250 -14.59 1.42 7.85
CA GLU A 250 -14.15 0.03 7.82
C GLU A 250 -12.89 -0.12 8.69
N PRO A 251 -12.71 -1.28 9.36
CA PRO A 251 -11.48 -1.52 10.09
C PRO A 251 -10.26 -1.47 9.16
N THR A 252 -9.15 -0.96 9.68
CA THR A 252 -7.87 -0.95 8.99
C THR A 252 -6.96 -1.99 9.62
N ASN A 253 -6.56 -3.00 8.85
CA ASN A 253 -5.73 -4.07 9.38
C ASN A 253 -4.51 -4.35 8.50
N VAL A 254 -3.41 -4.69 9.16
CA VAL A 254 -2.22 -5.23 8.53
C VAL A 254 -1.81 -6.50 9.28
N GLY A 255 -1.67 -7.61 8.56
CA GLY A 255 -1.15 -8.86 9.10
C GLY A 255 0.09 -9.30 8.33
N LEU A 256 1.24 -9.38 9.01
CA LEU A 256 2.51 -9.77 8.39
C LEU A 256 3.13 -10.93 9.18
N ALA A 257 3.46 -12.03 8.49
CA ALA A 257 4.06 -13.18 9.16
C ALA A 257 5.51 -13.43 8.72
N PHE A 258 6.42 -13.16 9.64
CA PHE A 258 7.85 -13.42 9.57
C PHE A 258 8.13 -14.67 10.40
N THR A 259 8.13 -15.83 9.77
CA THR A 259 8.07 -17.14 10.48
C THR A 259 9.22 -18.08 10.15
N THR A 260 10.25 -17.57 9.49
CA THR A 260 11.46 -18.35 9.14
C THR A 260 12.72 -17.57 9.49
N PRO A 261 13.88 -18.23 9.63
CA PRO A 261 15.14 -17.54 9.90
C PRO A 261 15.58 -16.55 8.81
N ASN A 262 15.06 -16.72 7.58
CA ASN A 262 15.34 -15.84 6.44
C ASN A 262 14.35 -14.65 6.37
N SER A 263 13.34 -14.63 7.23
CA SER A 263 12.35 -13.57 7.24
C SER A 263 12.81 -12.36 8.04
N SER A 264 12.54 -11.17 7.52
CA SER A 264 12.86 -9.94 8.24
C SER A 264 11.92 -8.78 7.91
N LEU A 265 11.68 -7.94 8.90
CA LEU A 265 11.14 -6.61 8.77
C LEU A 265 12.24 -5.60 9.11
N THR A 266 12.52 -4.67 8.19
CA THR A 266 13.32 -3.48 8.47
C THR A 266 12.43 -2.27 8.27
N GLY A 267 12.07 -1.62 9.36
CA GLY A 267 11.13 -0.52 9.38
C GLY A 267 10.34 -0.44 10.69
N ALA A 268 9.68 0.68 10.88
CA ALA A 268 8.82 0.92 12.03
C ALA A 268 7.36 0.60 11.72
N VAL A 269 6.52 0.46 12.75
CA VAL A 269 5.07 0.30 12.62
C VAL A 269 4.38 1.56 13.11
N LEU A 270 3.87 2.37 12.18
CA LEU A 270 3.03 3.52 12.47
C LEU A 270 1.57 3.08 12.57
N ASN A 271 0.93 3.35 13.68
CA ASN A 271 -0.49 3.07 13.86
C ASN A 271 -1.18 4.34 14.40
N GLU A 272 -1.78 5.11 13.51
CA GLU A 272 -2.47 6.35 13.87
C GLU A 272 -3.77 6.10 14.65
N TYR A 273 -4.43 4.97 14.41
CA TYR A 273 -5.64 4.57 15.16
C TYR A 273 -5.37 4.32 16.65
N ALA A 274 -4.16 3.90 17.00
CA ALA A 274 -3.81 3.67 18.41
C ALA A 274 -3.64 4.97 19.21
N GLU A 275 -3.54 6.12 18.54
CA GLU A 275 -3.45 7.44 19.19
C GLU A 275 -4.80 8.14 19.31
N SER A 276 -5.78 7.72 18.52
CA SER A 276 -7.12 8.25 18.60
C SER A 276 -7.89 7.49 19.68
N ASN A 277 -8.52 8.20 20.63
CA ASN A 277 -9.50 7.61 21.54
C ASN A 277 -10.75 7.06 20.80
N LYS A 278 -10.66 6.97 19.48
CA LYS A 278 -11.70 6.60 18.55
C LYS A 278 -11.20 5.52 17.59
N ASN A 279 -10.86 4.36 18.13
CA ASN A 279 -10.64 3.16 17.31
C ASN A 279 -11.84 2.23 17.45
N PRO A 280 -13.03 2.58 16.90
CA PRO A 280 -14.25 1.83 17.12
C PRO A 280 -14.21 0.42 16.52
N HIS A 281 -13.32 0.18 15.56
CA HIS A 281 -13.25 -1.07 14.80
C HIS A 281 -12.05 -1.95 15.18
N ASN A 282 -11.30 -1.59 16.25
CA ASN A 282 -10.10 -2.33 16.67
C ASN A 282 -9.06 -2.49 15.55
N SER A 283 -8.87 -1.43 14.75
CA SER A 283 -7.85 -1.38 13.69
C SER A 283 -6.44 -1.58 14.25
N GLY A 284 -5.58 -2.31 13.54
CA GLY A 284 -4.24 -2.53 14.05
C GLY A 284 -3.35 -3.42 13.19
N ALA A 285 -2.06 -3.42 13.53
CA ALA A 285 -1.06 -4.29 12.95
C ALA A 285 -0.87 -5.54 13.78
N ASP A 286 -0.90 -6.69 13.14
CA ASP A 286 -0.62 -8.01 13.71
C ASP A 286 0.68 -8.53 13.10
N ILE A 287 1.71 -8.68 13.93
CA ILE A 287 3.04 -9.11 13.52
C ILE A 287 3.33 -10.49 14.13
N TYR A 288 3.56 -11.46 13.28
CA TYR A 288 4.06 -12.78 13.67
C TYR A 288 5.58 -12.78 13.49
N LEU A 289 6.32 -13.01 14.58
CA LEU A 289 7.78 -12.97 14.59
C LEU A 289 8.32 -14.24 15.25
N GLN A 290 8.66 -15.23 14.46
CA GLN A 290 8.92 -16.61 14.92
C GLN A 290 10.17 -17.21 14.27
N ASN A 291 10.66 -18.30 14.86
CA ASN A 291 11.67 -19.17 14.27
C ASN A 291 12.95 -18.44 13.81
N GLY A 292 13.45 -17.50 14.60
CA GLY A 292 14.66 -16.75 14.29
C GLY A 292 14.48 -15.58 13.32
N ALA A 293 13.26 -15.30 12.84
CA ALA A 293 12.96 -14.12 12.06
C ALA A 293 13.36 -12.83 12.80
N THR A 294 13.70 -11.79 12.06
CA THR A 294 14.26 -10.56 12.65
C THR A 294 13.40 -9.35 12.32
N TRP A 295 13.13 -8.53 13.34
CA TRP A 295 12.57 -7.20 13.17
C TRP A 295 13.61 -6.14 13.57
N ASN A 296 14.16 -5.42 12.58
CA ASN A 296 14.97 -4.23 12.76
C ASN A 296 14.02 -3.04 12.88
N ASN A 297 13.68 -2.66 14.12
CA ASN A 297 12.75 -1.55 14.36
C ASN A 297 13.50 -0.22 14.24
N GLU A 298 13.33 0.42 13.08
CA GLU A 298 13.86 1.74 12.78
C GLU A 298 12.94 2.49 11.83
N TRP A 299 12.90 3.81 11.93
CA TRP A 299 12.15 4.62 10.97
C TRP A 299 12.90 4.75 9.66
N ILE A 300 12.24 4.41 8.56
CA ILE A 300 12.79 4.53 7.20
C ILE A 300 12.20 5.76 6.53
N GLY A 301 13.06 6.66 6.05
CA GLY A 301 12.66 7.90 5.37
C GLY A 301 12.94 9.15 6.18
N MET A 302 12.43 10.29 5.71
CA MET A 302 12.68 11.56 6.37
C MET A 302 11.78 11.73 7.59
N GLU A 303 12.36 11.92 8.75
CA GLU A 303 11.63 12.45 9.89
C GLU A 303 11.25 13.89 9.63
N ARG A 304 9.96 14.20 9.69
CA ARG A 304 9.50 15.59 9.65
C ARG A 304 9.58 16.18 11.07
N PRO A 305 10.59 17.01 11.39
CA PRO A 305 10.79 17.52 12.75
C PRO A 305 9.84 18.67 13.13
N THR A 306 8.88 19.04 12.26
CA THR A 306 8.08 20.25 12.45
C THR A 306 7.00 20.06 13.52
N PRO A 307 7.05 20.81 14.63
CA PRO A 307 6.01 20.78 15.65
C PRO A 307 4.64 21.14 15.07
N LYS A 308 3.58 20.48 15.57
CA LYS A 308 2.18 20.66 15.14
C LYS A 308 1.73 22.14 15.10
N LYS A 309 2.39 23.03 15.88
CA LYS A 309 2.10 24.47 15.93
C LYS A 309 2.57 25.28 14.70
N GLU A 310 3.47 24.74 13.91
CA GLU A 310 4.10 25.44 12.77
C GLU A 310 3.55 25.01 11.42
N ARG A 311 2.48 24.21 11.41
CA ARG A 311 1.87 23.71 10.18
C ARG A 311 0.75 24.64 9.74
N PRO A 312 0.66 24.97 8.41
CA PRO A 312 -0.50 25.63 7.86
C PRO A 312 -1.76 24.82 8.18
N SER A 313 -2.84 25.52 8.54
CA SER A 313 -4.14 24.90 8.74
C SER A 313 -4.61 24.27 7.43
N GLY A 314 -4.80 22.96 7.42
CA GLY A 314 -5.25 22.20 6.25
C GLY A 314 -4.29 21.13 5.75
N ASP A 315 -3.03 21.15 6.14
CA ASP A 315 -2.13 20.02 5.90
C ASP A 315 -2.46 18.91 6.88
N ASN A 316 -2.76 17.73 6.32
CA ASN A 316 -2.84 16.49 7.07
C ASN A 316 -1.58 16.37 7.90
N ALA A 317 -1.74 16.39 9.19
CA ALA A 317 -0.66 16.43 10.14
C ALA A 317 0.26 15.22 9.87
N ALA A 318 1.47 15.45 9.36
CA ALA A 318 2.48 14.43 9.41
C ALA A 318 2.69 14.11 10.88
N TYR A 319 2.22 12.94 11.30
CA TYR A 319 2.38 12.51 12.67
C TYR A 319 3.87 12.28 12.89
N LEU A 320 4.41 12.90 13.92
CA LEU A 320 5.75 12.58 14.35
C LEU A 320 5.73 11.12 14.80
N TYR A 321 6.56 10.32 14.19
CA TYR A 321 6.76 8.95 14.64
C TYR A 321 7.29 8.96 16.08
N LYS A 322 6.47 8.45 17.00
CA LYS A 322 6.79 8.41 18.44
C LYS A 322 7.29 7.04 18.90
N GLY A 323 7.33 6.09 18.02
CA GLY A 323 7.66 4.70 18.27
C GLY A 323 6.70 3.75 17.55
N SER A 324 7.08 2.50 17.42
CA SER A 324 6.24 1.47 16.81
C SER A 324 5.06 1.11 17.70
N LYS A 325 3.88 0.88 17.10
CA LYS A 325 2.67 0.46 17.79
C LYS A 325 2.04 -0.73 17.09
N VAL A 326 2.00 -1.85 17.80
CA VAL A 326 1.51 -3.14 17.30
C VAL A 326 0.32 -3.58 18.11
N ARG A 327 -0.77 -4.00 17.46
CA ARG A 327 -1.93 -4.56 18.14
C ARG A 327 -1.61 -5.94 18.70
N ASN A 328 -1.13 -6.86 17.87
CA ASN A 328 -0.74 -8.19 18.29
C ASN A 328 0.70 -8.50 17.85
N LEU A 329 1.56 -8.87 18.79
CA LEU A 329 2.86 -9.46 18.52
C LEU A 329 2.83 -10.93 18.95
N VAL A 330 2.98 -11.82 17.98
CA VAL A 330 2.93 -13.27 18.19
C VAL A 330 4.32 -13.86 17.95
N GLY A 331 4.99 -14.20 19.03
CA GLY A 331 6.31 -14.84 19.03
C GLY A 331 6.26 -16.34 18.77
N GLY A 332 7.41 -16.99 18.88
CA GLY A 332 7.54 -18.44 18.74
C GLY A 332 6.87 -19.23 19.86
N VAL A 333 6.55 -20.49 19.60
CA VAL A 333 5.87 -21.38 20.57
C VAL A 333 6.75 -21.76 21.77
N ASN A 334 8.06 -21.60 21.66
CA ASN A 334 9.04 -21.86 22.71
C ASN A 334 10.29 -20.95 22.50
N PRO A 335 11.23 -20.88 23.45
CA PRO A 335 12.40 -20.03 23.34
C PRO A 335 13.31 -20.31 22.13
N THR A 336 13.38 -21.55 21.65
CA THR A 336 14.20 -21.90 20.46
C THR A 336 13.54 -21.50 19.16
N ALA A 337 12.23 -21.29 19.16
CA ALA A 337 11.47 -20.79 18.03
C ALA A 337 11.19 -19.27 18.15
N ALA A 338 11.83 -18.57 19.08
CA ALA A 338 11.67 -17.15 19.27
C ALA A 338 12.07 -16.36 18.01
N GLY A 339 11.36 -15.27 17.73
CA GLY A 339 11.83 -14.23 16.83
C GLY A 339 12.75 -13.23 17.54
N ASN A 340 13.38 -12.34 16.79
CA ASN A 340 14.34 -11.38 17.30
C ASN A 340 13.90 -9.96 16.96
N ILE A 341 13.86 -9.07 17.95
CA ILE A 341 13.65 -7.63 17.75
C ILE A 341 14.96 -6.90 18.02
N HIS A 342 15.39 -6.09 17.07
CA HIS A 342 16.51 -5.18 17.19
C HIS A 342 15.96 -3.74 17.20
N PRO A 343 15.79 -3.11 18.36
CA PRO A 343 15.43 -1.70 18.44
C PRO A 343 16.63 -0.86 18.02
N ILE A 344 16.65 -0.43 16.77
CA ILE A 344 17.76 0.31 16.16
C ILE A 344 17.70 1.78 16.57
N ASP A 345 16.51 2.39 16.50
CA ASP A 345 16.27 3.71 17.07
C ASP A 345 15.83 3.59 18.54
N ALA A 346 16.11 4.61 19.33
CA ALA A 346 15.83 4.61 20.77
C ALA A 346 14.33 4.82 21.10
N ARG A 347 13.44 4.63 20.15
CA ARG A 347 12.01 4.85 20.34
C ARG A 347 11.30 3.59 20.83
N PRO A 348 10.23 3.74 21.64
CA PRO A 348 9.53 2.62 22.22
C PRO A 348 8.81 1.78 21.16
N ILE A 349 8.66 0.49 21.46
CA ILE A 349 7.74 -0.40 20.77
C ILE A 349 6.59 -0.68 21.74
N THR A 350 5.40 -0.20 21.41
CA THR A 350 4.20 -0.44 22.20
C THR A 350 3.43 -1.61 21.61
N ILE A 351 3.15 -2.61 22.43
CA ILE A 351 2.44 -3.83 22.03
C ILE A 351 1.17 -3.91 22.87
N GLN A 352 0.02 -3.98 22.23
CA GLN A 352 -1.26 -4.09 22.92
C GLN A 352 -1.49 -5.51 23.44
N ASN A 353 -1.23 -6.52 22.62
CA ASN A 353 -1.34 -7.93 23.01
C ASN A 353 -0.08 -8.68 22.59
N TYR A 354 0.48 -9.43 23.50
CA TYR A 354 1.68 -10.23 23.28
C TYR A 354 1.45 -11.70 23.63
N SER A 355 1.98 -12.59 22.79
CA SER A 355 1.98 -14.03 23.05
C SER A 355 3.23 -14.70 22.48
N GLY A 356 3.65 -15.80 23.09
CA GLY A 356 4.81 -16.58 22.64
C GLY A 356 6.15 -15.99 23.12
N TYR A 357 7.22 -16.30 22.40
CA TYR A 357 8.60 -15.95 22.76
C TYR A 357 9.23 -15.05 21.70
N VAL A 358 9.78 -13.90 22.13
CA VAL A 358 10.56 -12.99 21.31
C VAL A 358 11.78 -12.53 22.09
N ASN A 359 12.93 -12.47 21.45
CA ASN A 359 14.17 -11.93 22.02
C ASN A 359 14.31 -10.45 21.65
N ALA A 360 14.50 -9.58 22.63
CA ALA A 360 14.92 -8.19 22.40
C ALA A 360 16.45 -8.12 22.44
N ILE A 361 17.07 -7.77 21.31
CA ILE A 361 18.53 -7.74 21.15
C ILE A 361 18.98 -6.29 21.03
N TYR A 362 19.47 -5.73 22.11
CA TYR A 362 20.01 -4.37 22.15
C TYR A 362 21.48 -4.35 21.71
N LYS A 363 21.87 -3.34 20.94
CA LYS A 363 23.29 -3.07 20.73
C LYS A 363 23.92 -2.63 22.05
N SER A 364 25.09 -3.16 22.40
CA SER A 364 25.82 -2.75 23.61
C SER A 364 26.08 -1.24 23.57
N GLY A 365 25.67 -0.52 24.61
CA GLY A 365 25.79 0.92 24.73
C GLY A 365 24.48 1.71 24.56
N VAL A 366 23.37 1.09 24.17
CA VAL A 366 22.04 1.69 24.26
C VAL A 366 21.47 1.39 25.64
N PRO A 367 21.16 2.38 26.48
CA PRO A 367 20.54 2.13 27.78
C PRO A 367 19.18 1.44 27.56
N ALA A 368 18.99 0.29 28.16
CA ALA A 368 17.67 -0.29 28.31
C ALA A 368 16.88 0.64 29.25
N SER A 369 16.04 1.51 28.71
CA SER A 369 15.02 2.15 29.51
C SER A 369 13.90 1.12 29.73
N ASP A 370 14.04 0.36 30.81
CA ASP A 370 13.03 -0.53 31.30
C ASP A 370 11.89 0.33 31.88
N THR A 371 10.91 0.65 31.05
CA THR A 371 9.62 1.13 31.49
C THR A 371 8.59 0.13 30.99
N GLY A 372 8.52 -1.00 31.73
CA GLY A 372 7.46 -1.98 31.62
C GLY A 372 6.08 -1.37 31.88
#